data_8ee8296f3ec6c9afd40e7f5f2d24b562
#
_entry.id   8ee8296f3ec6c9afd40e7f5f2d24b562
#
_cell.length_a   1.000
_cell.length_b   1.000
_cell.length_c   1.000
_cell.angle_alpha   90.00
_cell.angle_beta   90.00
_cell.angle_gamma   90.00
#
_symmetry.space_group_name_H-M   'P 1'
#
loop_
_entity.id
_entity.type
_entity.pdbx_description
1 polymer ?
#
loop_
_entity_poly.entity_id
_entity_poly.type
_entity_poly.pdbx_seq_one_letter_code
_entity_poly.pdbx_strand_id
1 'polypeptide(L)'
;MVEQADVVIENFSARAMPSLGLGYDEMTQHNPRLIYVSMPGYGSSGPYKDWVAFGPTVEPMTGFTQMFGYSPEEPRNTAMALMDPIAGTSATNAVLTALRQRENDGRGKFVELSLHEAGVSFNGPWLIDHQFGLEQQSLGNAHPEMCPHGVYRCRDAGHGDDADWIAIACENDDAWSRLSHVLGCPDMSSWDLEMRRNQADSIDEHIGNWTSQFDKHEAAETLQEHGIASGPVSTAPELLCEPQAVDRNFFVNYERFDTPIPGNPIRMAGLDSLQWTPCPRLGEHNKLVLQDWLGLANEDVEGLLSNGIIFDQPPA
;
A
#
# COMPACT_ATOMS: atom_id res chain seq x y z
N MET A 1 1.51 -31.55 1.77
CA MET A 1 1.87 -30.17 1.33
C MET A 1 2.99 -29.59 2.19
N VAL A 2 2.87 -29.59 3.52
CA VAL A 2 3.87 -28.98 4.43
C VAL A 2 5.29 -29.56 4.23
N GLU A 3 5.44 -30.84 4.00
CA GLU A 3 6.72 -31.50 3.74
C GLU A 3 7.46 -30.97 2.50
N GLN A 4 6.73 -30.38 1.56
CA GLN A 4 7.24 -29.84 0.29
C GLN A 4 7.30 -28.31 0.28
N ALA A 5 6.74 -27.66 1.32
CA ALA A 5 6.69 -26.22 1.39
C ALA A 5 7.96 -25.63 2.00
N ASP A 6 8.49 -24.58 1.43
CA ASP A 6 9.56 -23.78 2.05
C ASP A 6 9.01 -22.82 3.09
N VAL A 7 7.84 -22.23 2.82
CA VAL A 7 7.22 -21.17 3.62
C VAL A 7 5.72 -21.43 3.73
N VAL A 8 5.19 -21.28 4.93
CA VAL A 8 3.75 -21.16 5.21
C VAL A 8 3.51 -19.75 5.73
N ILE A 9 2.55 -19.04 5.15
CA ILE A 9 2.13 -17.70 5.60
C ILE A 9 0.64 -17.78 5.91
N GLU A 10 0.26 -17.26 7.07
CA GLU A 10 -1.13 -17.13 7.45
C GLU A 10 -1.41 -15.76 8.07
N ASN A 11 -2.61 -15.25 7.86
CA ASN A 11 -3.09 -13.97 8.38
C ASN A 11 -4.46 -14.14 9.04
N PHE A 12 -4.59 -15.20 9.82
CA PHE A 12 -5.79 -15.47 10.60
C PHE A 12 -5.67 -14.91 12.03
N SER A 13 -6.73 -15.06 12.82
CA SER A 13 -6.62 -14.84 14.25
C SER A 13 -5.63 -15.82 14.88
N ALA A 14 -4.92 -15.41 15.93
CA ALA A 14 -3.86 -16.20 16.55
C ALA A 14 -4.24 -17.64 16.95
N ARG A 15 -5.53 -17.90 17.16
CA ARG A 15 -6.03 -19.23 17.52
C ARG A 15 -6.42 -20.11 16.33
N ALA A 16 -6.60 -19.55 15.15
CA ALA A 16 -7.22 -20.27 14.04
C ALA A 16 -6.38 -21.49 13.60
N MET A 17 -5.15 -21.28 13.20
CA MET A 17 -4.28 -22.36 12.73
C MET A 17 -4.00 -23.42 13.82
N PRO A 18 -3.64 -23.06 15.05
CA PRO A 18 -3.52 -24.05 16.13
C PRO A 18 -4.79 -24.86 16.38
N SER A 19 -5.98 -24.25 16.33
CA SER A 19 -7.26 -24.96 16.55
C SER A 19 -7.59 -25.99 15.45
N LEU A 20 -6.99 -25.83 14.28
CA LEU A 20 -7.10 -26.75 13.14
C LEU A 20 -6.00 -27.85 13.15
N GLY A 21 -5.10 -27.84 14.15
CA GLY A 21 -3.94 -28.74 14.16
C GLY A 21 -2.88 -28.36 13.11
N LEU A 22 -2.89 -27.08 12.70
CA LEU A 22 -1.99 -26.53 11.67
C LEU A 22 -1.07 -25.43 12.25
N GLY A 23 -0.80 -25.48 13.55
CA GLY A 23 0.13 -24.56 14.21
C GLY A 23 1.59 -24.88 13.85
N TYR A 24 2.48 -23.98 14.28
CA TYR A 24 3.91 -24.12 14.01
C TYR A 24 4.48 -25.44 14.57
N ASP A 25 4.14 -25.79 15.79
CA ASP A 25 4.68 -26.99 16.47
C ASP A 25 4.25 -28.28 15.77
N GLU A 26 3.02 -28.33 15.24
CA GLU A 26 2.52 -29.47 14.48
C GLU A 26 3.19 -29.54 13.11
N MET A 27 3.23 -28.43 12.38
CA MET A 27 3.78 -28.41 11.02
C MET A 27 5.29 -28.71 10.98
N THR A 28 6.05 -28.26 11.99
CA THR A 28 7.50 -28.48 12.05
C THR A 28 7.88 -29.93 12.36
N GLN A 29 6.97 -30.74 12.91
CA GLN A 29 7.17 -32.19 13.03
C GLN A 29 7.28 -32.86 11.66
N HIS A 30 6.57 -32.35 10.66
CA HIS A 30 6.61 -32.84 9.29
C HIS A 30 7.73 -32.18 8.45
N ASN A 31 8.06 -30.91 8.75
CA ASN A 31 9.12 -30.20 8.04
C ASN A 31 9.92 -29.28 8.98
N PRO A 32 11.03 -29.80 9.56
CA PRO A 32 11.89 -29.01 10.44
C PRO A 32 12.58 -27.81 9.77
N ARG A 33 12.50 -27.70 8.45
CA ARG A 33 13.05 -26.59 7.66
C ARG A 33 12.01 -25.53 7.32
N LEU A 34 10.76 -25.72 7.72
CA LEU A 34 9.65 -24.82 7.41
C LEU A 34 9.86 -23.43 8.02
N ILE A 35 9.69 -22.39 7.22
CA ILE A 35 9.52 -21.04 7.71
C ILE A 35 8.02 -20.80 7.84
N TYR A 36 7.57 -20.60 9.08
CA TYR A 36 6.16 -20.35 9.38
C TYR A 36 5.98 -18.89 9.77
N VAL A 37 5.15 -18.16 9.02
CA VAL A 37 4.87 -16.74 9.25
C VAL A 37 3.42 -16.59 9.69
N SER A 38 3.22 -16.12 10.91
CA SER A 38 1.90 -15.81 11.50
C SER A 38 1.75 -14.29 11.60
N MET A 39 0.65 -13.77 11.06
CA MET A 39 0.42 -12.32 10.94
C MET A 39 -0.90 -11.89 11.57
N PRO A 40 -1.19 -12.22 12.84
CA PRO A 40 -2.43 -11.77 13.49
C PRO A 40 -2.43 -10.25 13.69
N GLY A 41 -3.63 -9.65 13.72
CA GLY A 41 -3.78 -8.19 13.83
C GLY A 41 -3.03 -7.57 15.00
N TYR A 42 -3.09 -8.21 16.18
CA TYR A 42 -2.48 -7.71 17.43
C TYR A 42 -1.40 -8.61 18.01
N GLY A 43 -0.90 -9.58 17.24
CA GLY A 43 0.04 -10.58 17.73
C GLY A 43 -0.65 -11.77 18.41
N SER A 44 0.14 -12.80 18.76
CA SER A 44 -0.35 -14.02 19.42
C SER A 44 -0.30 -13.95 20.96
N SER A 45 0.16 -12.84 21.51
CA SER A 45 0.29 -12.58 22.95
C SER A 45 -0.27 -11.20 23.32
N GLY A 46 -0.29 -10.88 24.58
CA GLY A 46 -0.79 -9.59 25.08
C GLY A 46 -2.30 -9.50 25.24
N PRO A 47 -2.81 -8.35 25.72
CA PRO A 47 -4.23 -8.18 26.08
C PRO A 47 -5.19 -8.21 24.89
N TYR A 48 -4.72 -7.91 23.69
CA TYR A 48 -5.55 -7.79 22.47
C TYR A 48 -5.42 -8.98 21.53
N LYS A 49 -4.67 -10.04 21.89
CA LYS A 49 -4.43 -11.22 21.03
C LYS A 49 -5.69 -11.88 20.48
N ASP A 50 -6.79 -11.75 21.19
CA ASP A 50 -8.08 -12.35 20.83
C ASP A 50 -9.07 -11.35 20.19
N TRP A 51 -8.64 -10.12 19.96
CA TRP A 51 -9.48 -9.12 19.31
C TRP A 51 -9.59 -9.39 17.82
N VAL A 52 -10.79 -9.13 17.30
CA VAL A 52 -11.02 -9.17 15.85
C VAL A 52 -10.36 -7.98 15.21
N ALA A 53 -9.58 -8.23 14.18
CA ALA A 53 -8.78 -7.23 13.48
C ALA A 53 -9.01 -7.27 11.97
N PHE A 54 -9.15 -6.09 11.39
CA PHE A 54 -9.08 -5.83 9.95
C PHE A 54 -8.24 -4.57 9.76
N GLY A 55 -7.58 -4.42 8.61
CA GLY A 55 -6.76 -3.24 8.32
C GLY A 55 -7.39 -1.92 8.74
N PRO A 56 -8.64 -1.61 8.32
CA PRO A 56 -9.31 -0.36 8.71
C PRO A 56 -9.59 -0.19 10.21
N THR A 57 -9.61 -1.26 10.99
CA THR A 57 -9.83 -1.20 12.45
C THR A 57 -8.51 -1.19 13.24
N VAL A 58 -7.44 -1.68 12.65
CA VAL A 58 -6.09 -1.62 13.23
C VAL A 58 -5.46 -0.24 13.02
N GLU A 59 -5.67 0.37 11.86
CA GLU A 59 -5.09 1.67 11.49
C GLU A 59 -5.31 2.76 12.56
N PRO A 60 -6.53 2.99 13.09
CA PRO A 60 -6.74 3.99 14.14
C PRO A 60 -5.90 3.76 15.39
N MET A 61 -5.65 2.51 15.74
CA MET A 61 -4.87 2.16 16.93
C MET A 61 -3.37 2.36 16.76
N THR A 62 -2.90 2.59 15.54
CA THR A 62 -1.49 2.92 15.26
C THR A 62 -1.19 4.41 15.31
N GLY A 63 -2.21 5.26 15.47
CA GLY A 63 -2.10 6.71 15.46
C GLY A 63 -2.29 7.37 14.09
N PHE A 64 -2.24 6.60 13.00
CA PHE A 64 -2.36 7.14 11.63
C PHE A 64 -3.64 7.95 11.41
N THR A 65 -4.79 7.41 11.79
CA THR A 65 -6.09 8.05 11.59
C THR A 65 -6.16 9.45 12.20
N GLN A 66 -5.52 9.68 13.35
CA GLN A 66 -5.47 10.99 13.98
C GLN A 66 -4.61 11.99 13.20
N MET A 67 -3.59 11.49 12.50
CA MET A 67 -2.65 12.33 11.76
C MET A 67 -3.14 12.69 10.35
N PHE A 68 -3.95 11.83 9.73
CA PHE A 68 -4.46 12.02 8.38
C PHE A 68 -5.68 12.95 8.27
N GLY A 69 -6.22 13.45 9.38
CA GLY A 69 -7.34 14.38 9.37
C GLY A 69 -6.98 15.76 8.84
N TYR A 70 -8.01 16.52 8.48
CA TYR A 70 -7.87 17.94 8.16
C TYR A 70 -7.81 18.82 9.43
N SER A 71 -8.31 18.30 10.53
CA SER A 71 -8.20 18.89 11.86
C SER A 71 -8.20 17.78 12.91
N PRO A 72 -7.79 18.06 14.17
CA PRO A 72 -7.86 17.11 15.26
C PRO A 72 -9.28 16.58 15.55
N GLU A 73 -10.31 17.32 15.19
CA GLU A 73 -11.72 16.96 15.39
C GLU A 73 -12.26 16.08 14.24
N GLU A 74 -11.54 16.00 13.12
CA GLU A 74 -11.95 15.26 11.93
C GLU A 74 -10.91 14.20 11.52
N PRO A 75 -10.68 13.16 12.35
CA PRO A 75 -9.76 12.09 12.02
C PRO A 75 -10.22 11.32 10.77
N ARG A 76 -9.30 10.88 9.93
CA ARG A 76 -9.58 10.18 8.67
C ARG A 76 -8.75 8.91 8.55
N ASN A 77 -9.39 7.82 8.15
CA ASN A 77 -8.68 6.62 7.69
C ASN A 77 -8.20 6.81 6.26
N THR A 78 -7.12 6.10 5.90
CA THR A 78 -6.55 6.14 4.54
C THR A 78 -7.46 5.49 3.50
N ALA A 79 -8.55 4.81 3.89
CA ALA A 79 -9.48 4.04 3.06
C ALA A 79 -8.83 2.86 2.27
N MET A 80 -7.55 2.60 2.47
CA MET A 80 -6.77 1.58 1.74
C MET A 80 -6.37 0.38 2.60
N ALA A 81 -6.88 0.24 3.82
CA ALA A 81 -6.40 -0.77 4.78
C ALA A 81 -4.84 -0.77 4.86
N LEU A 82 -4.23 0.40 5.02
CA LEU A 82 -2.79 0.65 4.89
C LEU A 82 -1.93 -0.29 5.75
N MET A 83 -2.46 -0.77 6.87
CA MET A 83 -1.74 -1.68 7.74
C MET A 83 -1.46 -3.04 7.09
N ASP A 84 -2.34 -3.51 6.21
CA ASP A 84 -2.16 -4.80 5.53
C ASP A 84 -0.93 -4.79 4.60
N PRO A 85 -0.76 -3.85 3.65
CA PRO A 85 0.45 -3.79 2.82
C PRO A 85 1.73 -3.47 3.61
N ILE A 86 1.67 -2.66 4.67
CA ILE A 86 2.83 -2.41 5.55
C ILE A 86 3.28 -3.72 6.21
N ALA A 87 2.34 -4.48 6.78
CA ALA A 87 2.63 -5.77 7.39
C ALA A 87 3.11 -6.79 6.34
N GLY A 88 2.47 -6.84 5.17
CA GLY A 88 2.87 -7.73 4.07
C GLY A 88 4.31 -7.48 3.59
N THR A 89 4.70 -6.21 3.46
CA THR A 89 6.08 -5.83 3.11
C THR A 89 7.06 -6.23 4.21
N SER A 90 6.70 -6.03 5.48
CA SER A 90 7.51 -6.43 6.63
C SER A 90 7.66 -7.95 6.69
N ALA A 91 6.59 -8.71 6.45
CA ALA A 91 6.61 -10.17 6.38
C ALA A 91 7.52 -10.68 5.25
N THR A 92 7.49 -10.05 4.07
CA THR A 92 8.37 -10.39 2.96
C THR A 92 9.84 -10.27 3.37
N ASN A 93 10.23 -9.17 4.02
CA ASN A 93 11.59 -8.99 4.54
C ASN A 93 11.97 -10.04 5.59
N ALA A 94 11.03 -10.39 6.48
CA ALA A 94 11.25 -11.41 7.49
C ALA A 94 11.44 -12.80 6.86
N VAL A 95 10.65 -13.15 5.84
CA VAL A 95 10.79 -14.40 5.07
C VAL A 95 12.16 -14.48 4.41
N LEU A 96 12.59 -13.44 3.70
CA LEU A 96 13.90 -13.40 3.04
C LEU A 96 15.05 -13.56 4.06
N THR A 97 14.91 -12.90 5.22
CA THR A 97 15.87 -13.02 6.31
C THR A 97 15.90 -14.45 6.88
N ALA A 98 14.74 -15.06 7.10
CA ALA A 98 14.62 -16.43 7.59
C ALA A 98 15.18 -17.47 6.59
N LEU A 99 14.91 -17.26 5.29
CA LEU A 99 15.50 -18.08 4.21
C LEU A 99 17.04 -18.01 4.24
N ARG A 100 17.59 -16.80 4.37
CA ARG A 100 19.04 -16.60 4.46
C ARG A 100 19.65 -17.25 5.71
N GLN A 101 18.97 -17.17 6.86
CA GLN A 101 19.42 -17.85 8.08
C GLN A 101 19.35 -19.36 7.93
N ARG A 102 18.29 -19.89 7.29
CA ARG A 102 18.12 -21.32 7.04
C ARG A 102 19.24 -21.90 6.17
N GLU A 103 19.81 -21.13 5.25
CA GLU A 103 20.99 -21.57 4.47
C GLU A 103 22.19 -21.84 5.40
N ASN A 104 22.35 -21.11 6.49
CA ASN A 104 23.47 -21.25 7.39
C ASN A 104 23.28 -22.36 8.44
N ASP A 105 22.09 -22.51 9.01
CA ASP A 105 21.83 -23.41 10.14
C ASP A 105 20.97 -24.63 9.81
N GLY A 106 20.41 -24.68 8.58
CA GLY A 106 19.60 -25.79 8.09
C GLY A 106 18.19 -25.86 8.70
N ARG A 107 17.80 -24.93 9.57
CA ARG A 107 16.55 -24.97 10.35
C ARG A 107 15.52 -23.95 9.86
N GLY A 108 14.24 -24.34 9.91
CA GLY A 108 13.13 -23.43 9.77
C GLY A 108 13.05 -22.41 10.88
N LYS A 109 12.12 -21.46 10.73
CA LYS A 109 11.91 -20.39 11.72
C LYS A 109 10.41 -20.15 11.90
N PHE A 110 10.02 -19.84 13.14
CA PHE A 110 8.76 -19.19 13.44
C PHE A 110 8.95 -17.67 13.34
N VAL A 111 8.12 -17.03 12.55
CA VAL A 111 8.07 -15.57 12.42
C VAL A 111 6.68 -15.14 12.85
N GLU A 112 6.61 -14.29 13.83
CA GLU A 112 5.38 -13.62 14.24
C GLU A 112 5.48 -12.14 13.88
N LEU A 113 4.42 -11.60 13.29
CA LEU A 113 4.28 -10.20 12.93
C LEU A 113 2.89 -9.70 13.32
N SER A 114 2.82 -8.66 14.14
CA SER A 114 1.57 -7.97 14.42
C SER A 114 1.35 -6.83 13.41
N LEU A 115 0.16 -6.76 12.80
CA LEU A 115 -0.21 -5.64 11.93
C LEU A 115 -0.16 -4.32 12.68
N HIS A 116 -0.62 -4.32 13.94
CA HIS A 116 -0.60 -3.15 14.81
C HIS A 116 0.84 -2.66 15.04
N GLU A 117 1.76 -3.55 15.43
CA GLU A 117 3.16 -3.18 15.70
C GLU A 117 3.89 -2.71 14.43
N ALA A 118 3.60 -3.32 13.28
CA ALA A 118 4.13 -2.87 11.99
C ALA A 118 3.68 -1.43 11.69
N GLY A 119 2.41 -1.11 11.91
CA GLY A 119 1.89 0.24 11.76
C GLY A 119 2.50 1.23 12.75
N VAL A 120 2.61 0.87 14.03
CA VAL A 120 3.26 1.71 15.04
C VAL A 120 4.73 1.97 14.68
N SER A 121 5.44 0.96 14.17
CA SER A 121 6.83 1.13 13.73
C SER A 121 6.96 2.10 12.56
N PHE A 122 6.01 2.06 11.62
CA PHE A 122 5.96 3.01 10.51
C PHE A 122 5.72 4.44 10.98
N ASN A 123 4.99 4.59 12.10
CA ASN A 123 4.69 5.86 12.75
C ASN A 123 5.79 6.35 13.72
N GLY A 124 6.94 5.67 13.71
CA GLY A 124 8.05 5.91 14.62
C GLY A 124 8.51 7.37 14.77
N PRO A 125 8.65 8.17 13.68
CA PRO A 125 9.04 9.57 13.79
C PRO A 125 8.15 10.38 14.73
N TRP A 126 6.85 10.22 14.68
CA TRP A 126 5.90 10.97 15.52
C TRP A 126 5.97 10.58 17.00
N LEU A 127 6.29 9.32 17.28
CA LEU A 127 6.53 8.87 18.65
C LEU A 127 7.79 9.52 19.22
N ILE A 128 8.81 9.73 18.39
CA ILE A 128 10.06 10.42 18.77
C ILE A 128 9.77 11.90 19.01
N ASP A 129 9.06 12.57 18.13
CA ASP A 129 8.69 13.97 18.27
C ASP A 129 7.94 14.22 19.59
N HIS A 130 6.98 13.36 19.91
CA HIS A 130 6.26 13.45 21.18
C HIS A 130 7.20 13.34 22.39
N GLN A 131 8.25 12.47 22.34
CA GLN A 131 9.23 12.36 23.42
C GLN A 131 10.08 13.62 23.59
N PHE A 132 10.23 14.43 22.55
CA PHE A 132 10.88 15.74 22.59
C PHE A 132 9.92 16.88 22.92
N GLY A 133 8.67 16.59 23.26
CA GLY A 133 7.65 17.58 23.59
C GLY A 133 7.09 18.32 22.39
N LEU A 134 7.27 17.79 21.18
CA LEU A 134 6.65 18.30 19.97
C LEU A 134 5.24 17.69 19.81
N GLU A 135 4.23 18.54 19.80
CA GLU A 135 2.86 18.11 19.54
C GLU A 135 2.63 18.02 18.03
N GLN A 136 2.34 16.83 17.56
CA GLN A 136 1.95 16.60 16.18
C GLN A 136 0.46 16.91 16.02
N GLN A 137 0.11 17.62 14.96
CA GLN A 137 -1.27 17.94 14.61
C GLN A 137 -1.58 17.47 13.19
N SER A 138 -2.85 17.18 12.94
CA SER A 138 -3.32 16.96 11.56
C SER A 138 -3.16 18.24 10.76
N LEU A 139 -2.47 18.16 9.64
CA LEU A 139 -2.16 19.31 8.77
C LEU A 139 -2.99 19.32 7.48
N GLY A 140 -3.88 18.34 7.29
CA GLY A 140 -4.57 18.16 6.02
C GLY A 140 -3.58 17.98 4.87
N ASN A 141 -3.67 18.84 3.88
CA ASN A 141 -2.74 18.88 2.74
C ASN A 141 -1.49 19.74 2.98
N ALA A 142 -1.38 20.42 4.11
CA ALA A 142 -0.20 21.23 4.43
C ALA A 142 0.99 20.36 4.86
N HIS A 143 2.18 20.94 4.84
CA HIS A 143 3.43 20.25 5.20
C HIS A 143 4.23 21.08 6.22
N PRO A 144 4.89 20.44 7.21
CA PRO A 144 5.63 21.16 8.25
C PRO A 144 6.85 21.95 7.71
N GLU A 145 7.41 21.57 6.58
CA GLU A 145 8.64 22.16 6.05
C GLU A 145 8.49 22.75 4.63
N MET A 146 7.32 22.62 4.00
CA MET A 146 7.05 23.13 2.66
C MET A 146 5.83 24.04 2.63
N CYS A 147 5.92 25.14 1.93
CA CYS A 147 4.81 26.06 1.69
C CYS A 147 5.04 26.84 0.40
N PRO A 148 4.09 26.86 -0.58
CA PRO A 148 2.84 26.08 -0.55
C PRO A 148 3.06 24.57 -0.65
N HIS A 149 2.11 23.82 -0.09
CA HIS A 149 1.99 22.39 -0.23
C HIS A 149 0.50 22.05 -0.13
N GLY A 150 -0.11 21.66 -1.23
CA GLY A 150 -1.55 21.47 -1.25
C GLY A 150 -2.08 20.80 -2.50
N VAL A 151 -3.41 20.63 -2.53
CA VAL A 151 -4.16 20.13 -3.66
C VAL A 151 -5.16 21.20 -4.07
N TYR A 152 -5.12 21.62 -5.34
CA TYR A 152 -5.84 22.78 -5.84
C TYR A 152 -6.77 22.39 -6.98
N ARG A 153 -7.92 23.04 -7.05
CA ARG A 153 -8.91 22.77 -8.07
C ARG A 153 -8.50 23.38 -9.40
N CYS A 154 -8.57 22.58 -10.46
CA CYS A 154 -8.36 23.00 -11.84
C CYS A 154 -9.70 23.29 -12.55
N ARG A 155 -9.64 23.75 -13.80
CA ARG A 155 -10.81 23.89 -14.65
C ARG A 155 -11.42 22.50 -14.87
N ASP A 156 -12.74 22.40 -14.68
CA ASP A 156 -13.49 21.18 -14.98
C ASP A 156 -13.39 20.83 -16.48
N ALA A 157 -12.86 19.66 -16.78
CA ALA A 157 -12.77 19.14 -18.14
C ALA A 157 -14.04 18.40 -18.59
N GLY A 158 -15.13 18.48 -17.82
CA GLY A 158 -16.43 17.87 -18.18
C GLY A 158 -16.62 16.45 -17.66
N HIS A 159 -15.83 16.04 -16.66
CA HIS A 159 -15.92 14.72 -16.03
C HIS A 159 -17.01 14.63 -14.93
N GLY A 160 -17.86 15.63 -14.80
CA GLY A 160 -18.96 15.67 -13.85
C GLY A 160 -18.59 16.30 -12.50
N ASP A 161 -19.24 15.87 -11.42
CA ASP A 161 -19.01 16.41 -10.06
C ASP A 161 -17.60 16.08 -9.51
N ASP A 162 -16.84 15.21 -10.18
CA ASP A 162 -15.45 14.90 -9.86
C ASP A 162 -14.56 16.03 -10.40
N ALA A 163 -14.34 17.02 -9.56
CA ALA A 163 -13.50 18.16 -9.90
C ALA A 163 -12.07 17.71 -10.24
N ASP A 164 -11.50 18.27 -11.31
CA ASP A 164 -10.10 18.10 -11.64
C ASP A 164 -9.22 18.82 -10.61
N TRP A 165 -8.20 18.11 -10.12
CA TRP A 165 -7.31 18.59 -9.09
C TRP A 165 -5.84 18.41 -9.48
N ILE A 166 -5.00 19.29 -8.95
CA ILE A 166 -3.54 19.22 -9.07
C ILE A 166 -2.89 19.33 -7.69
N ALA A 167 -1.92 18.48 -7.40
CA ALA A 167 -1.05 18.62 -6.25
C ALA A 167 0.15 19.51 -6.61
N ILE A 168 0.51 20.44 -5.72
CA ILE A 168 1.64 21.36 -5.89
C ILE A 168 2.42 21.41 -4.58
N ALA A 169 3.76 21.36 -4.66
CA ALA A 169 4.65 21.50 -3.52
C ALA A 169 5.85 22.37 -3.85
N CYS A 170 6.17 23.30 -2.95
CA CYS A 170 7.41 24.09 -3.02
C CYS A 170 8.35 23.66 -1.90
N GLU A 171 9.38 22.95 -2.26
CA GLU A 171 10.34 22.37 -1.33
C GLU A 171 11.34 23.38 -0.74
N ASN A 172 11.54 24.52 -1.42
CA ASN A 172 12.51 25.55 -1.03
C ASN A 172 12.15 26.93 -1.61
N ASP A 173 12.94 27.94 -1.26
CA ASP A 173 12.72 29.31 -1.69
C ASP A 173 12.92 29.52 -3.20
N ASP A 174 13.81 28.73 -3.82
CA ASP A 174 14.02 28.79 -5.29
C ASP A 174 12.78 28.28 -6.04
N ALA A 175 12.16 27.19 -5.57
CA ALA A 175 10.91 26.69 -6.14
C ALA A 175 9.76 27.69 -5.95
N TRP A 176 9.68 28.32 -4.79
CA TRP A 176 8.71 29.39 -4.54
C TRP A 176 8.93 30.60 -5.47
N SER A 177 10.18 31.05 -5.64
CA SER A 177 10.48 32.16 -6.52
C SER A 177 10.01 31.87 -7.95
N ARG A 178 10.22 30.65 -8.47
CA ARG A 178 9.72 30.26 -9.78
C ARG A 178 8.20 30.21 -9.84
N LEU A 179 7.55 29.62 -8.83
CA LEU A 179 6.09 29.56 -8.76
C LEU A 179 5.47 30.95 -8.72
N SER A 180 6.00 31.88 -7.91
CA SER A 180 5.46 33.24 -7.83
C SER A 180 5.49 33.98 -9.17
N HIS A 181 6.51 33.71 -10.00
CA HIS A 181 6.58 34.26 -11.36
C HIS A 181 5.52 33.61 -12.28
N VAL A 182 5.33 32.31 -12.21
CA VAL A 182 4.28 31.61 -12.98
C VAL A 182 2.89 32.11 -12.60
N LEU A 183 2.65 32.35 -11.32
CA LEU A 183 1.38 32.90 -10.81
C LEU A 183 1.18 34.38 -11.17
N GLY A 184 2.17 35.06 -11.73
CA GLY A 184 2.11 36.49 -12.02
C GLY A 184 2.26 37.39 -10.80
N CYS A 185 2.84 36.89 -9.71
CA CYS A 185 3.05 37.57 -8.44
C CYS A 185 4.54 37.72 -8.08
N PRO A 186 5.39 38.32 -8.96
CA PRO A 186 6.84 38.40 -8.74
C PRO A 186 7.25 39.16 -7.48
N ASP A 187 6.42 40.03 -6.98
CA ASP A 187 6.66 40.79 -5.74
C ASP A 187 6.73 39.88 -4.49
N MET A 188 6.15 38.68 -4.58
CA MET A 188 6.19 37.67 -3.52
C MET A 188 7.42 36.76 -3.61
N SER A 189 8.22 36.85 -4.66
CA SER A 189 9.29 35.91 -4.98
C SER A 189 10.39 35.81 -3.91
N SER A 190 10.54 36.85 -3.09
CA SER A 190 11.53 36.89 -2.02
C SER A 190 11.00 36.46 -0.64
N TRP A 191 9.77 35.98 -0.56
CA TRP A 191 9.21 35.51 0.70
C TRP A 191 9.88 34.21 1.15
N ASP A 192 10.40 34.23 2.37
CA ASP A 192 10.94 33.04 3.03
C ASP A 192 9.80 32.10 3.49
N LEU A 193 10.17 30.93 4.01
CA LEU A 193 9.21 29.93 4.45
C LEU A 193 8.26 30.44 5.56
N GLU A 194 8.77 31.25 6.49
CA GLU A 194 7.97 31.80 7.58
C GLU A 194 6.91 32.77 7.06
N MET A 195 7.31 33.67 6.15
CA MET A 195 6.39 34.58 5.49
C MET A 195 5.33 33.84 4.69
N ARG A 196 5.72 32.81 3.93
CA ARG A 196 4.77 32.00 3.16
C ARG A 196 3.75 31.30 4.05
N ARG A 197 4.19 30.73 5.16
CA ARG A 197 3.27 30.12 6.13
C ARG A 197 2.28 31.12 6.72
N ASN A 198 2.75 32.31 7.08
CA ASN A 198 1.90 33.36 7.63
C ASN A 198 0.90 33.92 6.58
N GLN A 199 1.17 33.71 5.30
CA GLN A 199 0.35 34.16 4.19
C GLN A 199 -0.24 32.99 3.37
N ALA A 200 -0.32 31.78 3.95
CA ALA A 200 -0.71 30.56 3.25
C ALA A 200 -2.06 30.71 2.55
N ASP A 201 -3.07 31.22 3.22
CA ASP A 201 -4.42 31.42 2.65
C ASP A 201 -4.38 32.32 1.40
N SER A 202 -3.59 33.39 1.43
CA SER A 202 -3.42 34.29 0.28
C SER A 202 -2.69 33.59 -0.88
N ILE A 203 -1.68 32.81 -0.57
CA ILE A 203 -0.95 32.02 -1.57
C ILE A 203 -1.89 30.99 -2.21
N ASP A 204 -2.67 30.27 -1.41
CA ASP A 204 -3.64 29.29 -1.88
C ASP A 204 -4.71 29.92 -2.78
N GLU A 205 -5.16 31.13 -2.47
CA GLU A 205 -6.07 31.89 -3.33
C GLU A 205 -5.42 32.22 -4.70
N HIS A 206 -4.16 32.67 -4.74
CA HIS A 206 -3.44 32.95 -5.98
C HIS A 206 -3.25 31.68 -6.80
N ILE A 207 -2.88 30.57 -6.17
CA ILE A 207 -2.72 29.27 -6.83
C ILE A 207 -4.09 28.82 -7.38
N GLY A 208 -5.14 28.85 -6.59
CA GLY A 208 -6.49 28.46 -7.00
C GLY A 208 -7.01 29.29 -8.19
N ASN A 209 -6.77 30.59 -8.17
CA ASN A 209 -7.11 31.48 -9.29
C ASN A 209 -6.33 31.16 -10.57
N TRP A 210 -5.07 30.75 -10.45
CA TRP A 210 -4.26 30.34 -11.58
C TRP A 210 -4.69 28.95 -12.09
N THR A 211 -4.76 27.94 -11.22
CA THR A 211 -5.07 26.55 -11.62
C THR A 211 -6.46 26.43 -12.23
N SER A 212 -7.45 27.22 -11.78
CA SER A 212 -8.81 27.23 -12.33
C SER A 212 -8.90 27.61 -13.82
N GLN A 213 -7.84 28.15 -14.40
CA GLN A 213 -7.78 28.54 -15.80
C GLN A 213 -7.34 27.39 -16.71
N PHE A 214 -6.73 26.36 -16.17
CA PHE A 214 -6.14 25.23 -16.90
C PHE A 214 -6.80 23.92 -16.53
N ASP A 215 -6.77 22.94 -17.42
CA ASP A 215 -6.98 21.57 -16.99
C ASP A 215 -5.75 21.08 -16.18
N LYS A 216 -5.94 19.98 -15.41
CA LYS A 216 -4.92 19.50 -14.47
C LYS A 216 -3.63 19.06 -15.14
N HIS A 217 -3.66 18.58 -16.39
CA HIS A 217 -2.45 18.16 -17.14
C HIS A 217 -1.71 19.36 -17.69
N GLU A 218 -2.42 20.33 -18.30
CA GLU A 218 -1.83 21.59 -18.76
C GLU A 218 -1.15 22.36 -17.61
N ALA A 219 -1.83 22.42 -16.45
CA ALA A 219 -1.28 23.05 -15.26
C ALA A 219 -0.01 22.34 -14.77
N ALA A 220 -0.05 21.00 -14.70
CA ALA A 220 1.10 20.21 -14.26
C ALA A 220 2.29 20.34 -15.21
N GLU A 221 2.09 20.25 -16.53
CA GLU A 221 3.14 20.42 -17.52
C GLU A 221 3.80 21.81 -17.41
N THR A 222 2.98 22.86 -17.31
CA THR A 222 3.50 24.24 -17.14
C THR A 222 4.35 24.36 -15.88
N LEU A 223 3.92 23.81 -14.77
CA LEU A 223 4.67 23.90 -13.52
C LEU A 223 5.95 23.06 -13.58
N GLN A 224 5.90 21.87 -14.15
CA GLN A 224 7.05 20.99 -14.32
C GLN A 224 8.12 21.60 -15.25
N GLU A 225 7.73 22.27 -16.33
CA GLU A 225 8.66 23.01 -17.21
C GLU A 225 9.42 24.11 -16.46
N HIS A 226 8.81 24.68 -15.42
CA HIS A 226 9.44 25.66 -14.53
C HIS A 226 10.16 25.02 -13.33
N GLY A 227 10.27 23.69 -13.29
CA GLY A 227 10.93 22.95 -12.22
C GLY A 227 10.19 23.04 -10.87
N ILE A 228 8.86 23.10 -10.89
CA ILE A 228 7.99 23.12 -9.70
C ILE A 228 7.36 21.75 -9.57
N ALA A 229 7.51 21.12 -8.41
CA ALA A 229 6.94 19.81 -8.13
C ALA A 229 5.41 19.88 -8.15
N SER A 230 4.81 19.22 -9.13
CA SER A 230 3.36 19.18 -9.35
C SER A 230 2.94 17.88 -10.03
N GLY A 231 1.69 17.50 -9.85
CA GLY A 231 1.13 16.32 -10.52
C GLY A 231 -0.40 16.35 -10.54
N PRO A 232 -1.03 15.93 -11.66
CA PRO A 232 -2.47 15.83 -11.73
C PRO A 232 -2.97 14.73 -10.79
N VAL A 233 -4.10 14.97 -10.11
CA VAL A 233 -4.79 13.93 -9.33
C VAL A 233 -5.53 13.04 -10.33
N SER A 234 -4.99 11.85 -10.55
CA SER A 234 -5.52 10.91 -11.55
C SER A 234 -6.65 10.07 -11.02
N THR A 235 -7.64 9.85 -11.84
CA THR A 235 -8.69 8.84 -11.62
C THR A 235 -8.22 7.45 -12.08
N ALA A 236 -8.90 6.38 -11.65
CA ALA A 236 -8.53 5.01 -12.06
C ALA A 236 -8.57 4.80 -13.59
N PRO A 237 -9.55 5.31 -14.36
CA PRO A 237 -9.52 5.24 -15.82
C PRO A 237 -8.32 5.96 -16.46
N GLU A 238 -7.93 7.12 -15.92
CA GLU A 238 -6.80 7.89 -16.44
C GLU A 238 -5.47 7.17 -16.24
N LEU A 239 -5.31 6.44 -15.12
CA LEU A 239 -4.10 5.66 -14.86
C LEU A 239 -3.84 4.60 -15.92
N LEU A 240 -4.88 4.02 -16.54
CA LEU A 240 -4.73 3.03 -17.61
C LEU A 240 -4.15 3.61 -18.90
N CYS A 241 -4.28 4.92 -19.09
CA CYS A 241 -3.81 5.67 -20.26
C CYS A 241 -2.62 6.58 -19.91
N GLU A 242 -2.15 6.56 -18.65
CA GLU A 242 -1.08 7.43 -18.18
C GLU A 242 0.22 7.16 -18.97
N PRO A 243 0.81 8.17 -19.65
CA PRO A 243 1.90 7.97 -20.59
C PRO A 243 3.13 7.26 -20.00
N GLN A 244 3.49 7.57 -18.75
CA GLN A 244 4.63 6.96 -18.08
C GLN A 244 4.42 5.47 -17.81
N ALA A 245 3.22 5.09 -17.36
CA ALA A 245 2.88 3.69 -17.09
C ALA A 245 2.77 2.88 -18.40
N VAL A 246 2.21 3.50 -19.45
CA VAL A 246 2.08 2.89 -20.78
C VAL A 246 3.46 2.68 -21.40
N ASP A 247 4.32 3.69 -21.46
CA ASP A 247 5.68 3.60 -22.04
C ASP A 247 6.53 2.56 -21.29
N ARG A 248 6.36 2.48 -19.98
CA ARG A 248 7.05 1.50 -19.16
C ARG A 248 6.45 0.09 -19.22
N ASN A 249 5.38 -0.12 -19.97
CA ASN A 249 4.65 -1.39 -20.05
C ASN A 249 4.30 -1.92 -18.66
N PHE A 250 3.78 -1.04 -17.80
CA PHE A 250 3.47 -1.40 -16.41
C PHE A 250 2.23 -2.28 -16.31
N PHE A 251 1.22 -2.01 -17.15
CA PHE A 251 -0.01 -2.78 -17.14
C PHE A 251 0.12 -4.09 -17.90
N VAL A 252 -0.49 -5.14 -17.38
CA VAL A 252 -0.48 -6.49 -17.95
C VAL A 252 -1.88 -6.88 -18.38
N ASN A 253 -2.00 -7.35 -19.63
CA ASN A 253 -3.25 -7.89 -20.13
C ASN A 253 -3.34 -9.38 -19.83
N TYR A 254 -4.42 -9.81 -19.20
CA TYR A 254 -4.76 -11.21 -19.02
C TYR A 254 -5.80 -11.63 -20.04
N GLU A 255 -5.66 -12.82 -20.60
CA GLU A 255 -6.64 -13.37 -21.55
C GLU A 255 -8.08 -13.48 -21.00
N ARG A 256 -8.23 -13.48 -19.67
CA ARG A 256 -9.52 -13.62 -18.97
C ARG A 256 -10.18 -12.33 -18.55
N PHE A 257 -9.52 -11.21 -18.71
CA PHE A 257 -10.04 -9.89 -18.33
C PHE A 257 -9.95 -8.94 -19.50
N ASP A 258 -11.04 -8.25 -19.77
CA ASP A 258 -11.09 -7.22 -20.81
C ASP A 258 -10.31 -5.94 -20.43
N THR A 259 -9.87 -5.87 -19.16
CA THR A 259 -9.17 -4.70 -18.60
C THR A 259 -7.77 -5.10 -18.14
N PRO A 260 -6.75 -4.30 -18.46
CA PRO A 260 -5.40 -4.55 -17.97
C PRO A 260 -5.34 -4.38 -16.43
N ILE A 261 -4.43 -5.10 -15.81
CA ILE A 261 -4.18 -5.01 -14.37
C ILE A 261 -2.78 -4.46 -14.10
N PRO A 262 -2.52 -3.90 -12.92
CA PRO A 262 -1.18 -3.47 -12.53
C PRO A 262 -0.18 -4.63 -12.54
N GLY A 263 0.97 -4.39 -13.15
CA GLY A 263 2.09 -5.32 -13.16
C GLY A 263 3.00 -5.21 -11.93
N ASN A 264 4.16 -5.83 -11.99
CA ASN A 264 5.17 -5.71 -10.94
C ASN A 264 5.97 -4.41 -11.12
N PRO A 265 6.01 -3.51 -10.13
CA PRO A 265 6.80 -2.29 -10.21
C PRO A 265 8.31 -2.53 -10.15
N ILE A 266 8.75 -3.71 -9.67
CA ILE A 266 10.16 -4.06 -9.50
C ILE A 266 10.72 -4.60 -10.82
N ARG A 267 11.77 -3.96 -11.31
CA ARG A 267 12.56 -4.42 -12.46
C ARG A 267 13.96 -4.80 -12.01
N MET A 268 14.37 -6.03 -12.30
CA MET A 268 15.71 -6.53 -11.98
C MET A 268 16.48 -6.82 -13.27
N ALA A 269 17.72 -6.35 -13.34
CA ALA A 269 18.62 -6.71 -14.43
C ALA A 269 18.90 -8.23 -14.41
N GLY A 270 18.81 -8.88 -15.56
CA GLY A 270 18.99 -10.34 -15.68
C GLY A 270 17.77 -11.19 -15.33
N LEU A 271 16.66 -10.58 -14.92
CA LEU A 271 15.35 -11.23 -14.95
C LEU A 271 14.61 -10.69 -16.17
N ASP A 272 14.53 -11.53 -17.19
CA ASP A 272 13.65 -11.27 -18.31
C ASP A 272 12.19 -11.18 -17.80
N SER A 273 11.34 -10.56 -18.59
CA SER A 273 9.94 -10.28 -18.20
C SER A 273 9.30 -11.48 -17.48
N LEU A 274 8.79 -11.22 -16.27
CA LEU A 274 7.99 -12.21 -15.55
C LEU A 274 6.86 -12.69 -16.48
N GLN A 275 6.80 -13.98 -16.72
CA GLN A 275 5.67 -14.56 -17.44
C GLN A 275 4.46 -14.53 -16.51
N TRP A 276 3.52 -13.66 -16.82
CA TRP A 276 2.26 -13.57 -16.09
C TRP A 276 1.33 -14.70 -16.54
N THR A 277 0.97 -15.56 -15.60
CA THR A 277 -0.08 -16.55 -15.83
C THR A 277 -1.43 -16.01 -15.35
N PRO A 278 -2.53 -16.32 -16.04
CA PRO A 278 -3.85 -15.91 -15.60
C PRO A 278 -4.14 -16.39 -14.17
N CYS A 279 -4.91 -15.62 -13.43
CA CYS A 279 -5.40 -16.01 -12.11
C CYS A 279 -6.20 -17.32 -12.25
N PRO A 280 -5.92 -18.38 -11.47
CA PRO A 280 -6.61 -19.65 -11.59
C PRO A 280 -8.09 -19.54 -11.23
N ARG A 281 -8.94 -20.33 -11.86
CA ARG A 281 -10.34 -20.49 -11.45
C ARG A 281 -10.42 -21.34 -10.19
N LEU A 282 -11.54 -21.27 -9.50
CA LEU A 282 -11.80 -22.15 -8.37
C LEU A 282 -11.60 -23.62 -8.78
N GLY A 283 -10.77 -24.34 -8.05
CA GLY A 283 -10.47 -25.75 -8.30
C GLY A 283 -9.68 -26.06 -9.55
N GLU A 284 -9.26 -25.07 -10.35
CA GLU A 284 -8.51 -25.32 -11.60
C GLU A 284 -7.25 -26.17 -11.39
N HIS A 285 -6.63 -26.06 -10.22
CA HIS A 285 -5.43 -26.82 -9.88
C HIS A 285 -5.68 -28.00 -8.93
N ASN A 286 -6.93 -28.41 -8.69
CA ASN A 286 -7.23 -29.53 -7.80
C ASN A 286 -6.46 -30.81 -8.22
N LYS A 287 -6.50 -31.14 -9.49
CA LYS A 287 -5.76 -32.32 -10.00
C LYS A 287 -4.26 -32.17 -9.84
N LEU A 288 -3.70 -31.04 -10.26
CA LEU A 288 -2.27 -30.76 -10.16
C LEU A 288 -1.78 -30.91 -8.72
N VAL A 289 -2.49 -30.28 -7.77
CA VAL A 289 -2.07 -30.29 -6.36
C VAL A 289 -2.32 -31.63 -5.70
N LEU A 290 -3.50 -32.21 -5.85
CA LEU A 290 -3.90 -33.38 -5.08
C LEU A 290 -3.36 -34.68 -5.69
N GLN A 291 -3.34 -34.83 -7.01
CA GLN A 291 -2.85 -36.02 -7.67
C GLN A 291 -1.35 -35.93 -7.98
N ASP A 292 -0.92 -34.91 -8.72
CA ASP A 292 0.43 -34.85 -9.23
C ASP A 292 1.47 -34.52 -8.14
N TRP A 293 1.14 -33.63 -7.20
CA TRP A 293 2.04 -33.27 -6.11
C TRP A 293 1.88 -34.13 -4.86
N LEU A 294 0.64 -34.48 -4.48
CA LEU A 294 0.37 -35.22 -3.24
C LEU A 294 0.16 -36.74 -3.47
N GLY A 295 0.00 -37.17 -4.72
CA GLY A 295 -0.14 -38.58 -5.06
C GLY A 295 -1.47 -39.22 -4.69
N LEU A 296 -2.54 -38.42 -4.46
CA LEU A 296 -3.85 -38.97 -4.19
C LEU A 296 -4.42 -39.70 -5.38
N ALA A 297 -5.12 -40.82 -5.16
CA ALA A 297 -5.81 -41.51 -6.23
C ALA A 297 -6.99 -40.68 -6.76
N ASN A 298 -7.37 -40.92 -8.03
CA ASN A 298 -8.49 -40.18 -8.62
C ASN A 298 -9.80 -40.35 -7.82
N GLU A 299 -10.03 -41.53 -7.29
CA GLU A 299 -11.21 -41.88 -6.45
C GLU A 299 -11.24 -41.05 -5.19
N ASP A 300 -10.09 -40.74 -4.56
CA ASP A 300 -10.00 -39.91 -3.36
C ASP A 300 -10.37 -38.46 -3.68
N VAL A 301 -9.87 -37.93 -4.80
CA VAL A 301 -10.17 -36.57 -5.26
C VAL A 301 -11.66 -36.42 -5.60
N GLU A 302 -12.25 -37.40 -6.29
CA GLU A 302 -13.69 -37.42 -6.55
C GLU A 302 -14.51 -37.52 -5.25
N GLY A 303 -13.99 -38.27 -4.27
CA GLY A 303 -14.57 -38.35 -2.93
C GLY A 303 -14.56 -36.99 -2.20
N LEU A 304 -13.46 -36.23 -2.30
CA LEU A 304 -13.36 -34.90 -1.71
C LEU A 304 -14.35 -33.90 -2.37
N LEU A 305 -14.48 -33.96 -3.70
CA LEU A 305 -15.45 -33.15 -4.45
C LEU A 305 -16.89 -33.49 -4.06
N SER A 306 -17.25 -34.78 -4.06
CA SER A 306 -18.62 -35.25 -3.76
C SER A 306 -19.04 -34.94 -2.32
N ASN A 307 -18.09 -34.91 -1.39
CA ASN A 307 -18.34 -34.57 0.00
C ASN A 307 -18.26 -33.04 0.28
N GLY A 308 -18.06 -32.20 -0.74
CA GLY A 308 -18.00 -30.76 -0.59
C GLY A 308 -16.80 -30.27 0.23
N ILE A 309 -15.69 -31.01 0.24
CA ILE A 309 -14.43 -30.61 0.91
C ILE A 309 -13.59 -29.73 -0.02
N ILE A 310 -13.62 -30.02 -1.31
CA ILE A 310 -13.03 -29.19 -2.36
C ILE A 310 -14.11 -28.85 -3.40
N PHE A 311 -13.87 -27.80 -4.17
CA PHE A 311 -14.82 -27.31 -5.17
C PHE A 311 -14.10 -27.07 -6.48
N ASP A 312 -14.78 -27.23 -7.62
CA ASP A 312 -14.39 -26.83 -8.95
C ASP A 312 -15.32 -25.74 -9.52
N GLN A 313 -16.41 -25.44 -8.78
CA GLN A 313 -17.35 -24.37 -9.03
C GLN A 313 -17.78 -23.76 -7.69
N PRO A 314 -18.18 -22.47 -7.64
CA PRO A 314 -18.72 -21.89 -6.42
C PRO A 314 -19.90 -22.70 -5.90
N PRO A 315 -19.98 -22.93 -4.57
CA PRO A 315 -21.15 -23.55 -3.99
C PRO A 315 -22.38 -22.70 -4.23
N ALA A 316 -23.53 -23.35 -4.45
CA ALA A 316 -24.81 -22.71 -4.75
C ALA A 316 -25.33 -21.88 -3.56
#